data_90d291daa5922c8b260c14a0c8fe5840
#
_entry.id   90d291daa5922c8b260c14a0c8fe5840
#
_cell.length_a   1.000
_cell.length_b   1.000
_cell.length_c   1.000
_cell.angle_alpha   90.00
_cell.angle_beta   90.00
_cell.angle_gamma   90.00
#
_symmetry.space_group_name_H-M   'P 1'
#
loop_
_entity.id
_entity.type
_entity.pdbx_description
1 polymer ?
#
loop_
_entity_poly.entity_id
_entity_poly.type
_entity_poly.pdbx_seq_one_letter_code
_entity_poly.pdbx_strand_id
1 'polypeptide(L)'
;LAHELIELGTELFNNPELGFKEHKTKQIMWNKLSQITTLKLVDNLAITGFSAELHNPDARYTIALIAEMDAVYQPQHFCAASDGASHCCGHDSQMVIMYAVIKVLAESDIKLPFNLRLIFTPAEEFLDLDYRLQLQKSGVIKYLSGKQELLSRGVFNDVDLVISCHSLGGNPEFDFDLATNLVGFIIKRAK
;
A
#
# COMPACT_ATOMS: atom_id res chain seq x y z
N LEU A 1 10.58 15.85 8.43
CA LEU A 1 10.09 14.87 7.43
C LEU A 1 11.12 13.78 7.15
N ALA A 2 12.37 14.09 6.68
CA ALA A 2 13.33 13.03 6.29
C ALA A 2 13.62 12.03 7.43
N HIS A 3 13.88 12.50 8.63
CA HIS A 3 14.10 11.63 9.80
C HIS A 3 12.87 10.76 10.09
N GLU A 4 11.69 11.34 10.07
CA GLU A 4 10.43 10.63 10.27
C GLU A 4 10.20 9.51 9.23
N LEU A 5 10.55 9.76 7.97
CA LEU A 5 10.41 8.76 6.90
C LEU A 5 11.41 7.60 7.08
N ILE A 6 12.64 7.90 7.51
CA ILE A 6 13.65 6.87 7.82
C ILE A 6 13.20 6.01 9.00
N GLU A 7 12.68 6.62 10.05
CA GLU A 7 12.16 5.91 11.23
C GLU A 7 10.98 5.01 10.83
N LEU A 8 10.02 5.55 10.07
CA LEU A 8 8.86 4.78 9.59
C LEU A 8 9.30 3.60 8.72
N GLY A 9 10.20 3.82 7.77
CA GLY A 9 10.73 2.75 6.92
C GLY A 9 11.46 1.67 7.72
N THR A 10 12.26 2.09 8.70
CA THR A 10 12.95 1.15 9.60
C THR A 10 11.96 0.34 10.44
N GLU A 11 10.90 0.99 10.94
CA GLU A 11 9.86 0.30 11.73
C GLU A 11 9.11 -0.72 10.88
N LEU A 12 8.70 -0.36 9.65
CA LEU A 12 8.03 -1.27 8.73
C LEU A 12 8.94 -2.44 8.34
N PHE A 13 10.17 -2.15 7.93
CA PHE A 13 11.16 -3.15 7.52
C PHE A 13 11.42 -4.21 8.60
N ASN A 14 11.45 -3.79 9.87
CA ASN A 14 11.68 -4.69 11.02
C ASN A 14 10.41 -5.43 11.49
N ASN A 15 9.26 -5.20 10.86
CA ASN A 15 8.00 -5.85 11.22
C ASN A 15 7.28 -6.42 9.98
N PRO A 16 7.95 -7.29 9.20
CA PRO A 16 7.35 -7.90 8.02
C PRO A 16 6.22 -8.86 8.41
N GLU A 17 5.12 -8.82 7.69
CA GLU A 17 3.98 -9.71 7.88
C GLU A 17 3.49 -10.23 6.52
N LEU A 18 3.09 -11.51 6.47
CA LEU A 18 2.58 -12.13 5.26
C LEU A 18 1.14 -11.66 4.95
N GLY A 19 0.75 -11.82 3.69
CA GLY A 19 -0.53 -11.34 3.18
C GLY A 19 -1.76 -11.81 3.96
N PHE A 20 -2.69 -10.88 4.21
CA PHE A 20 -3.87 -10.98 5.08
C PHE A 20 -3.55 -11.18 6.57
N LYS A 21 -2.30 -10.97 6.97
CA LYS A 21 -1.83 -11.00 8.37
C LYS A 21 -1.16 -9.68 8.78
N GLU A 22 -1.20 -8.65 7.94
CA GLU A 22 -0.50 -7.36 8.07
C GLU A 22 -1.13 -6.46 9.16
N HIS A 23 -1.40 -7.03 10.34
CA HIS A 23 -2.08 -6.31 11.42
C HIS A 23 -1.21 -5.22 12.04
N LYS A 24 0.08 -5.50 12.26
CA LYS A 24 1.03 -4.54 12.82
C LYS A 24 1.41 -3.48 11.80
N THR A 25 1.66 -3.88 10.57
CA THR A 25 1.91 -2.98 9.42
C THR A 25 0.76 -1.99 9.27
N LYS A 26 -0.49 -2.50 9.27
CA LYS A 26 -1.69 -1.66 9.29
C LYS A 26 -1.69 -0.69 10.46
N GLN A 27 -1.43 -1.16 11.67
CA GLN A 27 -1.43 -0.33 12.87
C GLN A 27 -0.40 0.80 12.80
N ILE A 28 0.82 0.50 12.33
CA ILE A 28 1.89 1.49 12.15
C ILE A 28 1.42 2.58 11.18
N MET A 29 0.96 2.20 10.00
CA MET A 29 0.54 3.14 8.97
C MET A 29 -0.72 3.92 9.38
N TRP A 30 -1.70 3.25 9.97
CA TRP A 30 -2.91 3.89 10.49
C TRP A 30 -2.59 4.96 11.53
N ASN A 31 -1.71 4.66 12.49
CA ASN A 31 -1.30 5.60 13.53
C ASN A 31 -0.61 6.84 12.94
N LYS A 32 0.22 6.66 11.94
CA LYS A 32 0.88 7.78 11.23
C LYS A 32 -0.12 8.65 10.48
N LEU A 33 -1.01 8.05 9.71
CA LEU A 33 -1.99 8.77 8.91
C LEU A 33 -3.07 9.46 9.76
N SER A 34 -3.47 8.87 10.88
CA SER A 34 -4.47 9.46 11.79
C SER A 34 -4.01 10.77 12.45
N GLN A 35 -2.71 11.05 12.45
CA GLN A 35 -2.17 12.34 12.93
C GLN A 35 -2.41 13.48 11.92
N ILE A 36 -2.72 13.16 10.68
CA ILE A 36 -3.04 14.15 9.63
C ILE A 36 -4.56 14.38 9.63
N THR A 37 -5.00 15.39 10.35
CA THR A 37 -6.43 15.61 10.66
C THR A 37 -7.32 15.91 9.44
N THR A 38 -6.73 16.27 8.31
CA THR A 38 -7.43 16.52 7.05
C THR A 38 -7.76 15.24 6.29
N LEU A 39 -7.21 14.08 6.70
CA LEU A 39 -7.45 12.81 6.04
C LEU A 39 -8.71 12.13 6.59
N LYS A 40 -9.51 11.59 5.69
CA LYS A 40 -10.58 10.65 6.00
C LYS A 40 -10.06 9.22 5.88
N LEU A 41 -10.04 8.50 6.99
CA LEU A 41 -9.62 7.10 7.02
C LEU A 41 -10.85 6.17 6.94
N VAL A 42 -10.70 5.08 6.16
CA VAL A 42 -11.70 4.02 6.03
C VAL A 42 -11.03 2.68 6.29
N ASP A 43 -11.57 1.94 7.26
CA ASP A 43 -11.06 0.64 7.69
C ASP A 43 -11.79 -0.55 7.02
N ASN A 44 -11.26 -1.75 7.25
CA ASN A 44 -11.86 -3.04 6.87
C ASN A 44 -12.11 -3.22 5.37
N LEU A 45 -11.17 -2.75 4.56
CA LEU A 45 -11.21 -2.90 3.10
C LEU A 45 -10.65 -4.25 2.60
N ALA A 46 -10.85 -5.33 3.23
CA ALA A 46 -10.34 -6.69 3.03
C ALA A 46 -9.36 -7.08 4.15
N ILE A 47 -9.88 -7.52 5.28
CA ILE A 47 -9.17 -7.96 6.49
C ILE A 47 -8.27 -6.85 7.07
N THR A 48 -7.07 -6.70 6.52
CA THR A 48 -6.07 -5.72 6.97
C THR A 48 -6.05 -4.46 6.11
N GLY A 49 -6.64 -4.48 4.90
CA GLY A 49 -6.69 -3.34 4.00
C GLY A 49 -7.45 -2.13 4.57
N PHE A 50 -6.99 -0.93 4.24
CA PHE A 50 -7.62 0.32 4.62
C PHE A 50 -7.29 1.43 3.61
N SER A 51 -7.89 2.60 3.75
CA SER A 51 -7.57 3.76 2.93
C SER A 51 -7.53 5.06 3.74
N ALA A 52 -6.81 6.05 3.20
CA ALA A 52 -6.78 7.43 3.66
C ALA A 52 -7.04 8.35 2.47
N GLU A 53 -7.96 9.30 2.60
CA GLU A 53 -8.37 10.19 1.53
C GLU A 53 -8.21 11.65 1.92
N LEU A 54 -7.52 12.40 1.06
CA LEU A 54 -7.55 13.85 1.04
C LEU A 54 -8.72 14.27 0.13
N HIS A 55 -9.81 14.64 0.77
CA HIS A 55 -11.08 14.91 0.09
C HIS A 55 -11.21 16.38 -0.30
N ASN A 56 -11.64 16.61 -1.54
CA ASN A 56 -12.09 17.91 -2.02
C ASN A 56 -13.55 17.79 -2.48
N PRO A 57 -14.53 18.49 -1.83
CA PRO A 57 -15.94 18.37 -2.19
C PRO A 57 -16.27 18.87 -3.61
N ASP A 58 -15.41 19.71 -4.20
CA ASP A 58 -15.57 20.24 -5.55
C ASP A 58 -14.88 19.37 -6.61
N ALA A 59 -14.21 18.30 -6.20
CA ALA A 59 -13.50 17.43 -7.10
C ALA A 59 -14.43 16.62 -8.01
N ARG A 60 -14.07 16.54 -9.29
CA ARG A 60 -14.79 15.71 -10.29
C ARG A 60 -14.17 14.34 -10.49
N TYR A 61 -12.95 14.13 -9.97
CA TYR A 61 -12.15 12.93 -10.19
C TYR A 61 -11.56 12.46 -8.87
N THR A 62 -11.37 11.14 -8.77
CA THR A 62 -10.65 10.50 -7.69
C THR A 62 -9.42 9.79 -8.26
N ILE A 63 -8.24 10.18 -7.79
CA ILE A 63 -6.98 9.50 -8.09
C ILE A 63 -6.62 8.63 -6.88
N ALA A 64 -6.37 7.35 -7.12
CA ALA A 64 -5.89 6.45 -6.10
C ALA A 64 -4.39 6.18 -6.24
N LEU A 65 -3.69 6.22 -5.13
CA LEU A 65 -2.33 5.71 -4.98
C LEU A 65 -2.40 4.36 -4.26
N ILE A 66 -1.70 3.35 -4.76
CA ILE A 66 -1.65 2.03 -4.12
C ILE A 66 -0.37 1.90 -3.33
N ALA A 67 -0.49 1.46 -2.07
CA ALA A 67 0.59 0.99 -1.23
C ALA A 67 0.31 -0.47 -0.83
N GLU A 68 1.21 -1.37 -1.16
CA GLU A 68 1.15 -2.78 -0.81
C GLU A 68 1.74 -2.99 0.58
N MET A 69 1.13 -3.85 1.40
CA MET A 69 1.49 -3.96 2.82
C MET A 69 2.24 -5.23 3.18
N ASP A 70 2.06 -6.29 2.41
CA ASP A 70 2.57 -7.60 2.74
C ASP A 70 4.07 -7.75 2.45
N ALA A 71 4.68 -8.66 3.20
CA ALA A 71 6.05 -9.12 3.02
C ALA A 71 6.09 -10.44 2.27
N VAL A 72 7.26 -10.80 1.79
CA VAL A 72 7.54 -12.06 1.09
C VAL A 72 7.96 -13.14 2.08
N TYR A 73 7.62 -14.40 1.81
CA TYR A 73 8.18 -15.52 2.55
C TYR A 73 9.59 -15.84 2.05
N GLN A 74 10.60 -15.39 2.78
CA GLN A 74 12.01 -15.59 2.47
C GLN A 74 12.81 -15.84 3.76
N PRO A 75 12.73 -17.05 4.35
CA PRO A 75 13.30 -17.34 5.67
C PRO A 75 14.83 -17.27 5.72
N GLN A 76 15.50 -17.25 4.57
CA GLN A 76 16.96 -17.13 4.49
C GLN A 76 17.42 -15.67 4.38
N HIS A 77 16.50 -14.73 4.28
CA HIS A 77 16.87 -13.32 4.25
C HIS A 77 17.43 -12.89 5.61
N PHE A 78 18.46 -12.03 5.61
CA PHE A 78 19.16 -11.62 6.85
C PHE A 78 18.27 -10.90 7.87
N CYS A 79 17.15 -10.33 7.41
CA CYS A 79 16.14 -9.66 8.24
C CYS A 79 14.81 -10.43 8.29
N ALA A 80 14.82 -11.73 8.03
CA ALA A 80 13.60 -12.53 8.11
C ALA A 80 13.07 -12.60 9.55
N ALA A 81 11.77 -12.42 9.72
CA ALA A 81 11.09 -12.68 10.98
C ALA A 81 11.06 -14.20 11.27
N SER A 82 10.67 -14.57 12.49
CA SER A 82 10.65 -15.96 12.94
C SER A 82 9.71 -16.87 12.12
N ASP A 83 8.70 -16.29 11.47
CA ASP A 83 7.77 -16.98 10.56
C ASP A 83 8.26 -17.00 9.11
N GLY A 84 9.44 -16.45 8.83
CA GLY A 84 10.06 -16.39 7.52
C GLY A 84 9.62 -15.21 6.65
N ALA A 85 8.80 -14.31 7.17
CA ALA A 85 8.44 -13.09 6.45
C ALA A 85 9.62 -12.12 6.37
N SER A 86 9.81 -11.44 5.23
CA SER A 86 10.81 -10.39 5.08
C SER A 86 10.41 -9.36 4.02
N HIS A 87 10.71 -8.08 4.27
CA HIS A 87 10.54 -7.01 3.30
C HIS A 87 11.70 -7.00 2.30
N CYS A 88 11.67 -7.92 1.33
CA CYS A 88 12.65 -8.00 0.25
C CYS A 88 12.06 -7.67 -1.14
N CYS A 89 10.78 -7.28 -1.21
CA CYS A 89 10.13 -6.77 -2.42
C CYS A 89 10.03 -5.24 -2.45
N GLY A 90 10.20 -4.56 -1.31
CA GLY A 90 10.20 -3.11 -1.22
C GLY A 90 8.84 -2.47 -0.94
N HIS A 91 7.86 -3.23 -0.48
CA HIS A 91 6.53 -2.71 -0.08
C HIS A 91 6.63 -1.76 1.12
N ASP A 92 7.57 -2.00 2.05
CA ASP A 92 7.92 -1.09 3.14
C ASP A 92 8.29 0.31 2.62
N SER A 93 9.19 0.36 1.64
CA SER A 93 9.61 1.61 0.99
C SER A 93 8.48 2.26 0.20
N GLN A 94 7.65 1.45 -0.49
CA GLN A 94 6.47 1.94 -1.20
C GLN A 94 5.49 2.63 -0.25
N MET A 95 5.19 2.01 0.91
CA MET A 95 4.32 2.62 1.93
C MET A 95 4.87 3.96 2.43
N VAL A 96 6.19 4.06 2.66
CA VAL A 96 6.85 5.30 3.07
C VAL A 96 6.74 6.38 2.01
N ILE A 97 6.97 6.05 0.73
CA ILE A 97 6.83 6.99 -0.39
C ILE A 97 5.40 7.52 -0.46
N MET A 98 4.41 6.64 -0.39
CA MET A 98 2.99 7.03 -0.46
C MET A 98 2.58 7.89 0.74
N TYR A 99 3.06 7.55 1.94
CA TYR A 99 2.88 8.38 3.14
C TYR A 99 3.49 9.77 2.97
N ALA A 100 4.72 9.85 2.45
CA ALA A 100 5.40 11.13 2.22
C ALA A 100 4.61 12.01 1.25
N VAL A 101 4.10 11.45 0.16
CA VAL A 101 3.30 12.17 -0.84
C VAL A 101 2.04 12.75 -0.20
N ILE A 102 1.24 11.91 0.48
CA ILE A 102 -0.03 12.39 1.05
C ILE A 102 0.19 13.38 2.20
N LYS A 103 1.23 13.18 3.01
CA LYS A 103 1.60 14.11 4.09
C LYS A 103 1.98 15.48 3.55
N VAL A 104 2.88 15.54 2.58
CA VAL A 104 3.30 16.82 1.97
C VAL A 104 2.12 17.54 1.34
N LEU A 105 1.25 16.84 0.64
CA LEU A 105 0.08 17.45 0.00
C LEU A 105 -0.96 17.91 1.03
N ALA A 106 -1.20 17.13 2.07
CA ALA A 106 -2.16 17.47 3.13
C ALA A 106 -1.71 18.65 4.01
N GLU A 107 -0.38 18.83 4.18
CA GLU A 107 0.22 19.92 4.96
C GLU A 107 0.56 21.15 4.11
N SER A 108 0.38 21.09 2.80
CA SER A 108 0.64 22.21 1.88
C SER A 108 -0.62 23.06 1.65
N ASP A 109 -0.40 24.29 1.16
CA ASP A 109 -1.50 25.17 0.70
C ASP A 109 -2.04 24.80 -0.70
N ILE A 110 -1.57 23.69 -1.25
CA ILE A 110 -1.97 23.24 -2.59
C ILE A 110 -3.37 22.68 -2.55
N LYS A 111 -4.29 23.30 -3.29
CA LYS A 111 -5.64 22.78 -3.49
C LYS A 111 -5.63 21.82 -4.66
N LEU A 112 -5.78 20.53 -4.37
CA LEU A 112 -5.89 19.52 -5.42
C LEU A 112 -7.26 19.65 -6.12
N PRO A 113 -7.33 19.64 -7.47
CA PRO A 113 -8.59 19.68 -8.20
C PRO A 113 -9.29 18.29 -8.26
N PHE A 114 -8.80 17.31 -7.51
CA PHE A 114 -9.26 15.94 -7.45
C PHE A 114 -9.19 15.41 -6.01
N ASN A 115 -9.93 14.35 -5.71
CA ASN A 115 -9.74 13.57 -4.49
C ASN A 115 -8.48 12.72 -4.64
N LEU A 116 -7.64 12.68 -3.61
CA LEU A 116 -6.48 11.80 -3.56
C LEU A 116 -6.71 10.74 -2.50
N ARG A 117 -6.83 9.49 -2.93
CA ARG A 117 -7.06 8.33 -2.05
C ARG A 117 -5.83 7.44 -2.03
N LEU A 118 -5.25 7.25 -0.87
CA LEU A 118 -4.21 6.26 -0.64
C LEU A 118 -4.87 4.96 -0.18
N ILE A 119 -4.65 3.87 -0.93
CA ILE A 119 -5.23 2.55 -0.67
C ILE A 119 -4.10 1.62 -0.22
N PHE A 120 -4.17 1.18 1.02
CA PHE A 120 -3.28 0.17 1.58
C PHE A 120 -3.82 -1.21 1.25
N THR A 121 -3.15 -1.88 0.34
CA THR A 121 -3.57 -3.15 -0.24
C THR A 121 -2.92 -4.30 0.50
N PRO A 122 -3.68 -5.23 1.08
CA PRO A 122 -3.12 -6.44 1.66
C PRO A 122 -2.81 -7.48 0.59
N ALA A 123 -1.99 -8.48 0.92
CA ALA A 123 -1.86 -9.74 0.21
C ALA A 123 -1.64 -9.60 -1.30
N GLU A 124 -0.68 -8.77 -1.69
CA GLU A 124 -0.28 -8.60 -3.10
C GLU A 124 0.49 -9.82 -3.59
N GLU A 125 1.46 -10.26 -2.81
CA GLU A 125 2.28 -11.44 -3.07
C GLU A 125 1.42 -12.71 -3.02
N PHE A 126 1.53 -13.55 -4.02
CA PHE A 126 0.68 -14.75 -4.14
C PHE A 126 1.27 -15.93 -3.33
N LEU A 127 1.41 -15.74 -2.01
CA LEU A 127 2.05 -16.64 -1.07
C LEU A 127 1.05 -17.14 0.00
N ASP A 128 1.46 -18.15 0.78
CA ASP A 128 0.65 -18.75 1.87
C ASP A 128 -0.76 -19.15 1.39
N LEU A 129 -0.81 -19.88 0.28
CA LEU A 129 -2.07 -20.21 -0.41
C LEU A 129 -3.00 -21.06 0.43
N ASP A 130 -2.48 -21.94 1.27
CA ASP A 130 -3.32 -22.79 2.13
C ASP A 130 -4.13 -21.95 3.13
N TYR A 131 -3.52 -20.96 3.73
CA TYR A 131 -4.21 -20.01 4.60
C TYR A 131 -5.27 -19.21 3.84
N ARG A 132 -4.93 -18.68 2.67
CA ARG A 132 -5.86 -17.91 1.84
C ARG A 132 -7.03 -18.75 1.33
N LEU A 133 -6.80 -20.01 0.98
CA LEU A 133 -7.86 -20.96 0.61
C LEU A 133 -8.78 -21.25 1.79
N GLN A 134 -8.28 -21.31 3.02
CA GLN A 134 -9.12 -21.44 4.21
C GLN A 134 -9.99 -20.20 4.42
N LEU A 135 -9.43 -18.99 4.27
CA LEU A 135 -10.20 -17.74 4.32
C LEU A 135 -11.29 -17.70 3.24
N GLN A 136 -10.99 -18.16 2.04
CA GLN A 136 -11.94 -18.23 0.94
C GLN A 136 -13.06 -19.26 1.23
N LYS A 137 -12.72 -20.45 1.69
CA LYS A 137 -13.69 -21.49 2.06
C LYS A 137 -14.61 -21.06 3.20
N SER A 138 -14.10 -20.25 4.14
CA SER A 138 -14.90 -19.69 5.25
C SER A 138 -15.69 -18.44 4.84
N GLY A 139 -15.60 -17.98 3.60
CA GLY A 139 -16.33 -16.82 3.09
C GLY A 139 -15.80 -15.47 3.56
N VAL A 140 -14.61 -15.43 4.19
CA VAL A 140 -13.98 -14.18 4.64
C VAL A 140 -13.46 -13.36 3.46
N ILE A 141 -12.90 -14.03 2.47
CA ILE A 141 -12.49 -13.45 1.20
C ILE A 141 -13.12 -14.21 0.03
N LYS A 142 -13.26 -13.52 -1.10
CA LYS A 142 -13.71 -14.10 -2.37
C LYS A 142 -12.53 -14.42 -3.28
N TYR A 143 -11.49 -13.61 -3.24
CA TYR A 143 -10.30 -13.74 -4.07
C TYR A 143 -9.04 -13.88 -3.22
N LEU A 144 -8.06 -14.65 -3.71
CA LEU A 144 -6.81 -14.93 -3.00
C LEU A 144 -5.82 -13.77 -3.02
N SER A 145 -5.99 -12.79 -3.91
CA SER A 145 -5.18 -11.56 -3.99
C SER A 145 -5.96 -10.38 -3.42
N GLY A 146 -5.28 -9.55 -2.63
CA GLY A 146 -5.87 -8.35 -2.02
C GLY A 146 -6.40 -7.36 -3.04
N LYS A 147 -5.69 -7.11 -4.15
CA LYS A 147 -6.17 -6.22 -5.22
C LYS A 147 -7.48 -6.71 -5.83
N GLN A 148 -7.60 -8.01 -6.10
CA GLN A 148 -8.84 -8.61 -6.62
C GLN A 148 -9.96 -8.54 -5.58
N GLU A 149 -9.64 -8.77 -4.32
CA GLU A 149 -10.61 -8.69 -3.23
C GLU A 149 -11.13 -7.26 -3.08
N LEU A 150 -10.26 -6.25 -3.08
CA LEU A 150 -10.64 -4.83 -3.04
C LEU A 150 -11.50 -4.42 -4.23
N LEU A 151 -11.16 -4.88 -5.44
CA LEU A 151 -11.97 -4.67 -6.65
C LEU A 151 -13.38 -5.25 -6.48
N SER A 152 -13.48 -6.48 -5.97
CA SER A 152 -14.76 -7.15 -5.78
C SER A 152 -15.63 -6.49 -4.72
N ARG A 153 -15.02 -5.79 -3.76
CA ARG A 153 -15.70 -5.02 -2.72
C ARG A 153 -16.07 -3.60 -3.16
N GLY A 154 -15.75 -3.23 -4.40
CA GLY A 154 -16.09 -1.93 -4.96
C GLY A 154 -15.22 -0.76 -4.48
N VAL A 155 -14.06 -1.02 -3.88
CA VAL A 155 -13.16 0.02 -3.36
C VAL A 155 -12.70 0.99 -4.45
N PHE A 156 -12.70 0.55 -5.69
CA PHE A 156 -12.27 1.34 -6.86
C PHE A 156 -13.45 1.86 -7.71
N ASN A 157 -14.71 1.70 -7.28
CA ASN A 157 -15.86 2.03 -8.13
C ASN A 157 -15.96 3.51 -8.49
N ASP A 158 -15.47 4.39 -7.62
CA ASP A 158 -15.45 5.85 -7.78
C ASP A 158 -14.04 6.39 -8.09
N VAL A 159 -13.09 5.52 -8.44
CA VAL A 159 -11.72 5.88 -8.79
C VAL A 159 -11.59 5.99 -10.30
N ASP A 160 -11.09 7.14 -10.78
CA ASP A 160 -10.89 7.42 -12.20
C ASP A 160 -9.49 7.02 -12.69
N LEU A 161 -8.49 7.10 -11.81
CA LEU A 161 -7.10 6.80 -12.11
C LEU A 161 -6.43 6.11 -10.93
N VAL A 162 -5.67 5.06 -11.21
CA VAL A 162 -4.83 4.38 -10.21
C VAL A 162 -3.38 4.56 -10.58
N ILE A 163 -2.57 4.96 -9.61
CA ILE A 163 -1.11 5.10 -9.74
C ILE A 163 -0.46 4.19 -8.69
N SER A 164 0.52 3.42 -9.10
CA SER A 164 1.37 2.64 -8.21
C SER A 164 2.83 2.88 -8.59
N CYS A 165 3.72 2.86 -7.61
CA CYS A 165 5.16 2.81 -7.82
C CYS A 165 5.69 1.56 -7.13
N HIS A 166 6.76 0.98 -7.67
CA HIS A 166 7.38 -0.20 -7.09
C HIS A 166 8.89 -0.15 -7.30
N SER A 167 9.66 -0.54 -6.28
CA SER A 167 11.09 -0.72 -6.43
C SER A 167 11.37 -1.92 -7.33
N LEU A 168 12.25 -1.76 -8.30
CA LEU A 168 12.77 -2.87 -9.08
C LEU A 168 14.16 -3.20 -8.60
N GLY A 169 14.42 -4.48 -8.31
CA GLY A 169 15.76 -4.98 -8.08
C GLY A 169 16.57 -4.83 -9.35
N GLY A 170 17.66 -4.10 -9.29
CA GLY A 170 18.55 -3.87 -10.43
C GLY A 170 20.02 -3.88 -10.00
N ASN A 171 20.91 -4.17 -10.94
CA ASN A 171 22.32 -3.98 -10.71
C ASN A 171 22.61 -2.46 -10.64
N PRO A 172 23.29 -1.95 -9.59
CA PRO A 172 23.62 -0.52 -9.45
C PRO A 172 24.40 0.06 -10.65
N GLU A 173 25.00 -0.77 -11.48
CA GLU A 173 25.70 -0.36 -12.69
C GLU A 173 24.75 0.14 -13.81
N PHE A 174 23.44 -0.12 -13.71
CA PHE A 174 22.41 0.38 -14.64
C PHE A 174 21.66 1.60 -14.10
N ASP A 175 22.22 2.30 -13.17
CA ASP A 175 21.60 3.20 -12.22
C ASP A 175 21.17 4.57 -12.77
N PHE A 176 21.47 4.87 -14.02
CA PHE A 176 21.07 6.16 -14.62
C PHE A 176 19.62 6.21 -15.06
N ASP A 177 18.98 5.08 -15.16
CA ASP A 177 17.57 4.96 -15.52
C ASP A 177 16.69 4.64 -14.30
N LEU A 178 17.13 5.00 -13.11
CA LEU A 178 16.38 4.79 -11.86
C LEU A 178 14.96 5.36 -11.93
N ALA A 179 14.79 6.46 -12.63
CA ALA A 179 13.46 7.00 -12.91
C ALA A 179 12.62 6.08 -13.80
N THR A 180 13.25 5.21 -14.59
CA THR A 180 12.55 4.23 -15.44
C THR A 180 12.25 2.93 -14.73
N ASN A 181 12.86 2.69 -13.58
CA ASN A 181 12.54 1.55 -12.71
C ASN A 181 11.31 1.78 -11.82
N LEU A 182 10.73 2.96 -11.87
CA LEU A 182 9.38 3.24 -11.39
C LEU A 182 8.38 2.75 -12.44
N VAL A 183 7.90 1.52 -12.31
CA VAL A 183 6.79 1.04 -13.14
C VAL A 183 5.50 1.62 -12.60
N GLY A 184 5.04 2.70 -13.20
CA GLY A 184 3.71 3.23 -12.97
C GLY A 184 2.71 2.52 -13.88
N PHE A 185 1.74 1.82 -13.29
CA PHE A 185 0.59 1.33 -14.05
C PHE A 185 -0.54 2.37 -13.97
N ILE A 186 -0.92 2.90 -15.12
CA ILE A 186 -2.09 3.77 -15.24
C ILE A 186 -3.24 2.91 -15.74
N ILE A 187 -4.20 2.60 -14.87
CA ILE A 187 -5.43 1.93 -15.26
C ILE A 187 -6.51 3.02 -15.40
N LYS A 188 -6.84 3.36 -16.64
CA LYS A 188 -7.98 4.25 -16.91
C LYS A 188 -9.26 3.43 -16.91
N ARG A 189 -10.24 3.81 -16.10
CA ARG A 189 -11.58 3.23 -16.16
C ARG A 189 -12.17 3.47 -17.55
N ALA A 190 -12.53 2.39 -18.24
CA ALA A 190 -13.38 2.49 -19.41
C ALA A 190 -14.78 2.90 -18.95
N LYS A 191 -15.28 4.03 -19.48
CA LYS A 191 -16.67 4.46 -19.27
C LYS A 191 -17.61 3.53 -20.02
#